data_b0709f06a2c48556302a764b45040b78
#
_entry.id   b0709f06a2c48556302a764b45040b78
#
_cell.length_a   1.000
_cell.length_b   1.000
_cell.length_c   1.000
_cell.angle_alpha   90.00
_cell.angle_beta   90.00
_cell.angle_gamma   90.00
#
_symmetry.space_group_name_H-M   'P 1'
#
loop_
_entity.id
_entity.type
_entity.pdbx_description
1 polymer ?
#
loop_
_entity_poly.entity_id
_entity_poly.type
_entity_poly.pdbx_seq_one_letter_code
_entity_poly.pdbx_strand_id
1 'polypeptide(L)'
;MPKKSSSRRHIDNLELHRKWLARAEAVAMQPVSRGGSPHPTVKVGAVLVDRKGREIVSAANRFAAGVDRRRPERYRPGFKSLWINCAEQMAIAEALRKHADIRGAKLYVTLEPCAVCAGMIGELRVKEVFVPVGAMRRYARLKTKWKDSIEIGLTKLAEAGVRLISIDTKKEK
;
A
#
# COMPACT_ATOMS: atom_id res chain seq x y z
N MET A 1 -37.10 -8.90 -4.35
CA MET A 1 -35.88 -8.59 -5.11
C MET A 1 -35.02 -9.83 -5.19
N PRO A 2 -34.57 -10.31 -6.36
CA PRO A 2 -33.77 -11.53 -6.46
C PRO A 2 -32.39 -11.30 -5.81
N LYS A 3 -32.02 -12.19 -4.88
CA LYS A 3 -30.68 -12.21 -4.28
C LYS A 3 -29.68 -12.54 -5.40
N LYS A 4 -28.75 -11.61 -5.70
CA LYS A 4 -27.64 -11.89 -6.63
C LYS A 4 -26.96 -13.19 -6.22
N SER A 5 -26.68 -14.08 -7.19
CA SER A 5 -26.07 -15.38 -6.91
C SER A 5 -24.72 -15.17 -6.21
N SER A 6 -24.30 -16.14 -5.39
CA SER A 6 -23.03 -16.12 -4.65
C SER A 6 -21.82 -15.88 -5.58
N SER A 7 -21.84 -16.46 -6.76
CA SER A 7 -20.83 -16.32 -7.81
C SER A 7 -20.71 -14.87 -8.33
N ARG A 8 -21.82 -14.20 -8.59
CA ARG A 8 -21.84 -12.82 -9.08
C ARG A 8 -21.33 -11.83 -8.04
N ARG A 9 -21.63 -12.03 -6.75
CA ARG A 9 -21.07 -11.25 -5.64
C ARG A 9 -19.57 -11.43 -5.49
N HIS A 10 -19.07 -12.63 -5.73
CA HIS A 10 -17.63 -12.91 -5.66
C HIS A 10 -16.86 -12.20 -6.78
N ILE A 11 -17.39 -12.21 -8.00
CA ILE A 11 -16.82 -11.52 -9.17
C ILE A 11 -16.84 -10.00 -8.95
N ASP A 12 -17.99 -9.44 -8.54
CA ASP A 12 -18.13 -8.01 -8.24
C ASP A 12 -17.12 -7.54 -7.19
N ASN A 13 -16.84 -8.35 -6.16
CA ASN A 13 -15.83 -8.07 -5.14
C ASN A 13 -14.41 -8.11 -5.69
N LEU A 14 -14.08 -9.08 -6.55
CA LEU A 14 -12.75 -9.21 -7.12
C LEU A 14 -12.40 -8.01 -8.03
N GLU A 15 -13.35 -7.58 -8.87
CA GLU A 15 -13.18 -6.40 -9.72
C GLU A 15 -13.00 -5.12 -8.90
N LEU A 16 -13.74 -4.97 -7.81
CA LEU A 16 -13.56 -3.85 -6.89
C LEU A 16 -12.14 -3.83 -6.28
N HIS A 17 -11.62 -4.99 -5.87
CA HIS A 17 -10.26 -5.07 -5.33
C HIS A 17 -9.21 -4.77 -6.40
N ARG A 18 -9.40 -5.27 -7.63
CA ARG A 18 -8.55 -4.95 -8.79
C ARG A 18 -8.53 -3.44 -9.07
N LYS A 19 -9.70 -2.78 -9.03
CA LYS A 19 -9.82 -1.33 -9.20
C LYS A 19 -8.99 -0.55 -8.19
N TRP A 20 -9.07 -0.92 -6.91
CA TRP A 20 -8.31 -0.22 -5.86
C TRP A 20 -6.81 -0.47 -5.95
N LEU A 21 -6.36 -1.67 -6.32
CA LEU A 21 -4.95 -1.95 -6.58
C LEU A 21 -4.43 -1.20 -7.81
N ALA A 22 -5.21 -1.11 -8.88
CA ALA A 22 -4.88 -0.27 -10.04
C ALA A 22 -4.80 1.22 -9.67
N ARG A 23 -5.67 1.70 -8.78
CA ARG A 23 -5.59 3.06 -8.24
C ARG A 23 -4.31 3.28 -7.45
N ALA A 24 -3.89 2.34 -6.60
CA ALA A 24 -2.64 2.41 -5.87
C ALA A 24 -1.43 2.45 -6.82
N GLU A 25 -1.41 1.62 -7.86
CA GLU A 25 -0.36 1.64 -8.87
C GLU A 25 -0.32 2.97 -9.65
N ALA A 26 -1.48 3.49 -10.05
CA ALA A 26 -1.58 4.77 -10.74
C ALA A 26 -1.00 5.93 -9.90
N VAL A 27 -1.25 5.96 -8.59
CA VAL A 27 -0.69 6.97 -7.69
C VAL A 27 0.83 6.85 -7.59
N ALA A 28 1.37 5.63 -7.48
CA ALA A 28 2.82 5.41 -7.46
C ALA A 28 3.53 5.94 -8.72
N MET A 29 2.86 5.81 -9.87
CA MET A 29 3.41 6.12 -11.19
C MET A 29 3.13 7.55 -11.65
N GLN A 30 2.36 8.33 -10.92
CA GLN A 30 2.13 9.75 -11.23
C GLN A 30 3.46 10.52 -11.31
N PRO A 31 3.50 11.65 -12.04
CA PRO A 31 4.61 12.58 -11.95
C PRO A 31 4.87 13.00 -10.49
N VAL A 32 6.15 13.14 -10.13
CA VAL A 32 6.54 13.53 -8.76
C VAL A 32 5.93 14.87 -8.36
N SER A 33 5.72 15.79 -9.32
CA SER A 33 5.03 17.07 -9.12
C SER A 33 3.55 16.90 -8.70
N ARG A 34 2.95 15.74 -9.01
CA ARG A 34 1.57 15.38 -8.65
C ARG A 34 1.50 14.39 -7.49
N GLY A 35 2.59 14.19 -6.75
CA GLY A 35 2.64 13.32 -5.59
C GLY A 35 3.04 11.87 -5.85
N GLY A 36 3.46 11.53 -7.06
CA GLY A 36 4.00 10.22 -7.41
C GLY A 36 5.35 9.92 -6.74
N SER A 37 5.78 8.67 -6.82
CA SER A 37 7.01 8.22 -6.19
C SER A 37 8.27 8.81 -6.86
N PRO A 38 9.15 9.47 -6.11
CA PRO A 38 10.47 9.89 -6.59
C PRO A 38 11.48 8.74 -6.60
N HIS A 39 11.13 7.56 -6.06
CA HIS A 39 12.06 6.44 -5.99
C HIS A 39 12.39 5.93 -7.40
N PRO A 40 13.67 5.78 -7.77
CA PRO A 40 14.04 5.45 -9.15
C PRO A 40 13.60 4.04 -9.59
N THR A 41 13.52 3.09 -8.66
CA THR A 41 13.25 1.68 -8.99
C THR A 41 12.06 1.06 -8.22
N VAL A 42 11.81 1.48 -6.99
CA VAL A 42 10.76 0.90 -6.13
C VAL A 42 9.68 1.95 -5.92
N LYS A 43 8.72 1.96 -6.83
CA LYS A 43 7.56 2.87 -6.76
C LYS A 43 6.39 2.11 -6.15
N VAL A 44 6.01 2.51 -4.96
CA VAL A 44 4.91 1.89 -4.20
C VAL A 44 3.79 2.91 -4.02
N GLY A 45 2.56 2.45 -4.20
CA GLY A 45 1.36 3.24 -3.93
C GLY A 45 0.47 2.54 -2.92
N ALA A 46 -0.25 3.33 -2.15
CA ALA A 46 -1.21 2.87 -1.16
C ALA A 46 -2.51 3.66 -1.26
N VAL A 47 -3.64 2.98 -1.05
CA VAL A 47 -4.98 3.57 -0.98
C VAL A 47 -5.67 3.06 0.27
N LEU A 48 -6.13 3.97 1.12
CA LEU A 48 -7.02 3.66 2.24
C LEU A 48 -8.48 3.85 1.81
N VAL A 49 -9.29 2.84 2.07
CA VAL A 49 -10.71 2.79 1.72
C VAL A 49 -11.53 2.55 2.99
N ASP A 50 -12.55 3.35 3.21
CA ASP A 50 -13.42 3.24 4.39
C ASP A 50 -14.30 1.98 4.37
N ARG A 51 -15.01 1.73 5.46
CA ARG A 51 -15.95 0.59 5.59
C ARG A 51 -17.11 0.63 4.59
N LYS A 52 -17.38 1.80 4.01
CA LYS A 52 -18.42 2.00 2.98
C LYS A 52 -17.89 1.85 1.56
N GLY A 53 -16.57 1.56 1.40
CA GLY A 53 -15.95 1.38 0.09
C GLY A 53 -15.54 2.69 -0.60
N ARG A 54 -15.41 3.80 0.13
CA ARG A 54 -14.99 5.10 -0.41
C ARG A 54 -13.50 5.34 -0.13
N GLU A 55 -12.79 5.92 -1.10
CA GLU A 55 -11.41 6.33 -0.92
C GLU A 55 -11.33 7.41 0.18
N ILE A 56 -10.52 7.15 1.20
CA ILE A 56 -10.15 8.14 2.22
C ILE A 56 -8.99 8.97 1.68
N VAL A 57 -7.92 8.30 1.29
CA VAL A 57 -6.69 8.89 0.76
C VAL A 57 -5.97 7.89 -0.15
N SER A 58 -5.11 8.43 -1.00
CA SER A 58 -4.12 7.67 -1.75
C SER A 58 -2.77 8.37 -1.71
N ALA A 59 -1.68 7.62 -1.60
CA ALA A 59 -0.33 8.16 -1.51
C ALA A 59 0.69 7.23 -2.16
N ALA A 60 1.79 7.81 -2.66
CA ALA A 60 2.98 7.09 -3.06
C ALA A 60 4.06 7.17 -1.99
N ASN A 61 5.02 6.24 -2.02
CA ASN A 61 6.23 6.36 -1.22
C ASN A 61 7.00 7.61 -1.64
N ARG A 62 7.31 8.49 -0.67
CA ARG A 62 7.92 9.80 -0.97
C ARG A 62 8.66 10.39 0.23
N PHE A 63 9.42 11.44 0.00
CA PHE A 63 9.99 12.24 1.07
C PHE A 63 8.89 12.88 1.93
N ALA A 64 9.19 13.11 3.19
CA ALA A 64 8.32 13.91 4.05
C ALA A 64 8.17 15.33 3.51
N ALA A 65 7.08 16.00 3.88
CA ALA A 65 6.86 17.39 3.51
C ALA A 65 8.02 18.28 4.03
N GLY A 66 8.47 19.23 3.21
CA GLY A 66 9.58 20.12 3.54
C GLY A 66 10.98 19.51 3.35
N VAL A 67 11.10 18.21 3.15
CA VAL A 67 12.41 17.57 2.88
C VAL A 67 12.81 17.78 1.43
N ASP A 68 13.98 18.37 1.20
CA ASP A 68 14.48 18.66 -0.15
C ASP A 68 14.83 17.37 -0.89
N ARG A 69 14.03 17.02 -1.88
CA ARG A 69 14.18 15.82 -2.73
C ARG A 69 15.18 16.00 -3.87
N ARG A 70 15.72 17.20 -4.09
CA ARG A 70 16.65 17.48 -5.20
C ARG A 70 18.08 17.10 -4.87
N ARG A 71 18.37 16.72 -3.64
CA ARG A 71 19.71 16.34 -3.16
C ARG A 71 20.11 14.95 -3.63
N PRO A 72 21.09 14.77 -4.55
CA PRO A 72 21.46 13.47 -5.10
C PRO A 72 21.95 12.47 -4.04
N GLU A 73 22.64 12.96 -3.00
CA GLU A 73 23.16 12.11 -1.91
C GLU A 73 22.06 11.34 -1.17
N ARG A 74 20.81 11.83 -1.18
CA ARG A 74 19.66 11.17 -0.56
C ARG A 74 19.18 9.93 -1.31
N TYR A 75 19.61 9.77 -2.56
CA TYR A 75 19.28 8.62 -3.40
C TYR A 75 20.37 7.55 -3.43
N ARG A 76 21.46 7.72 -2.69
CA ARG A 76 22.56 6.75 -2.63
C ARG A 76 22.06 5.38 -2.19
N PRO A 77 22.60 4.27 -2.74
CA PRO A 77 22.29 2.92 -2.31
C PRO A 77 22.48 2.77 -0.78
N GLY A 78 21.48 2.23 -0.10
CA GLY A 78 21.48 2.07 1.36
C GLY A 78 20.87 3.25 2.12
N PHE A 79 20.89 4.47 1.60
CA PHE A 79 20.39 5.66 2.28
C PHE A 79 18.97 6.08 1.83
N LYS A 80 18.63 5.88 0.57
CA LYS A 80 17.32 6.32 0.01
C LYS A 80 16.12 5.80 0.79
N SER A 81 16.21 4.62 1.36
CA SER A 81 15.15 4.03 2.19
C SER A 81 15.01 4.68 3.58
N LEU A 82 15.98 5.49 3.99
CA LEU A 82 15.89 6.30 5.21
C LEU A 82 15.22 7.65 4.94
N TRP A 83 15.30 8.12 3.70
CA TRP A 83 14.77 9.41 3.27
C TRP A 83 13.36 9.32 2.70
N ILE A 84 13.03 8.21 2.06
CA ILE A 84 11.74 7.99 1.38
C ILE A 84 10.86 7.14 2.29
N ASN A 85 9.81 7.75 2.81
CA ASN A 85 8.81 7.07 3.63
C ASN A 85 7.98 6.09 2.78
N CYS A 86 7.53 5.00 3.37
CA CYS A 86 6.66 4.03 2.71
C CYS A 86 5.31 4.65 2.32
N ALA A 87 4.69 4.12 1.28
CA ALA A 87 3.39 4.61 0.80
C ALA A 87 2.30 4.48 1.87
N GLU A 88 2.33 3.42 2.67
CA GLU A 88 1.43 3.17 3.80
C GLU A 88 1.57 4.26 4.86
N GLN A 89 2.80 4.62 5.24
CA GLN A 89 3.06 5.70 6.19
C GLN A 89 2.51 7.03 5.67
N MET A 90 2.71 7.30 4.38
CA MET A 90 2.21 8.52 3.76
C MET A 90 0.68 8.56 3.70
N ALA A 91 0.03 7.43 3.37
CA ALA A 91 -1.43 7.32 3.36
C ALA A 91 -2.01 7.50 4.77
N ILE A 92 -1.42 6.85 5.78
CA ILE A 92 -1.83 6.97 7.18
C ILE A 92 -1.67 8.42 7.65
N ALA A 93 -0.50 9.04 7.43
CA ALA A 93 -0.25 10.42 7.83
C ALA A 93 -1.23 11.40 7.17
N GLU A 94 -1.57 11.17 5.90
CA GLU A 94 -2.55 11.99 5.19
C GLU A 94 -3.97 11.80 5.74
N ALA A 95 -4.37 10.58 6.04
CA ALA A 95 -5.66 10.29 6.66
C ALA A 95 -5.79 10.96 8.03
N LEU A 96 -4.75 10.89 8.87
CA LEU A 96 -4.73 11.54 10.18
C LEU A 96 -4.81 13.08 10.06
N ARG A 97 -4.13 13.69 9.10
CA ARG A 97 -4.25 15.15 8.85
C ARG A 97 -5.66 15.57 8.43
N LYS A 98 -6.41 14.67 7.80
CA LYS A 98 -7.82 14.88 7.43
C LYS A 98 -8.79 14.52 8.56
N HIS A 99 -8.30 14.16 9.74
CA HIS A 99 -9.10 13.67 10.85
C HIS A 99 -10.01 12.48 10.47
N ALA A 100 -9.58 11.65 9.51
CA ALA A 100 -10.33 10.49 9.05
C ALA A 100 -10.19 9.32 10.00
N ASP A 101 -11.31 8.67 10.33
CA ASP A 101 -11.29 7.38 11.07
C ASP A 101 -10.89 6.26 10.10
N ILE A 102 -9.74 5.64 10.36
CA ILE A 102 -9.23 4.51 9.57
C ILE A 102 -9.42 3.15 10.24
N ARG A 103 -10.05 3.11 11.41
CA ARG A 103 -10.37 1.84 12.09
C ARG A 103 -11.34 1.01 11.25
N GLY A 104 -10.97 -0.25 11.01
CA GLY A 104 -11.75 -1.14 10.15
C GLY A 104 -11.70 -0.79 8.66
N ALA A 105 -10.85 0.15 8.26
CA ALA A 105 -10.58 0.46 6.85
C ALA A 105 -9.89 -0.70 6.15
N LYS A 106 -9.84 -0.63 4.81
CA LYS A 106 -9.09 -1.50 3.92
C LYS A 106 -7.91 -0.73 3.35
N LEU A 107 -6.73 -1.34 3.37
CA LEU A 107 -5.54 -0.79 2.74
C LEU A 107 -5.22 -1.59 1.48
N TYR A 108 -5.12 -0.92 0.36
CA TYR A 108 -4.63 -1.48 -0.91
C TYR A 108 -3.23 -0.95 -1.16
N VAL A 109 -2.25 -1.82 -1.30
CA VAL A 109 -0.85 -1.43 -1.47
C VAL A 109 -0.17 -2.32 -2.51
N THR A 110 0.71 -1.72 -3.32
CA THR A 110 1.33 -2.42 -4.46
C THR A 110 2.52 -3.31 -4.08
N LEU A 111 2.93 -3.32 -2.81
CA LEU A 111 3.96 -4.18 -2.23
C LEU A 111 3.56 -4.51 -0.79
N GLU A 112 3.90 -5.70 -0.32
CA GLU A 112 3.65 -6.12 1.06
C GLU A 112 4.25 -5.15 2.08
N PRO A 113 3.52 -4.82 3.16
CA PRO A 113 4.01 -3.90 4.19
C PRO A 113 5.27 -4.41 4.91
N CYS A 114 6.25 -3.54 5.10
CA CYS A 114 7.41 -3.83 5.92
C CYS A 114 7.04 -3.89 7.42
N ALA A 115 7.97 -4.36 8.25
CA ALA A 115 7.77 -4.53 9.70
C ALA A 115 7.27 -3.27 10.42
N VAL A 116 7.74 -2.08 10.00
CA VAL A 116 7.32 -0.80 10.57
C VAL A 116 5.89 -0.47 10.17
N CYS A 117 5.58 -0.56 8.87
CA CYS A 117 4.23 -0.30 8.36
C CYS A 117 3.20 -1.28 8.94
N ALA A 118 3.55 -2.57 9.05
CA ALA A 118 2.69 -3.59 9.63
C ALA A 118 2.33 -3.27 11.10
N GLY A 119 3.31 -2.81 11.89
CA GLY A 119 3.05 -2.36 13.26
C GLY A 119 2.06 -1.20 13.32
N MET A 120 2.24 -0.19 12.48
CA MET A 120 1.29 0.96 12.41
C MET A 120 -0.11 0.53 11.95
N ILE A 121 -0.19 -0.36 10.96
CA ILE A 121 -1.46 -0.89 10.43
C ILE A 121 -2.24 -1.63 11.52
N GLY A 122 -1.55 -2.47 12.30
CA GLY A 122 -2.14 -3.20 13.42
C GLY A 122 -2.62 -2.27 14.54
N GLU A 123 -1.77 -1.34 14.98
CA GLU A 123 -2.08 -0.39 16.06
C GLU A 123 -3.29 0.49 15.72
N LEU A 124 -3.41 0.93 14.46
CA LEU A 124 -4.52 1.73 13.97
C LEU A 124 -5.76 0.92 13.59
N ARG A 125 -5.73 -0.40 13.83
CA ARG A 125 -6.85 -1.33 13.63
C ARG A 125 -7.43 -1.28 12.21
N VAL A 126 -6.56 -1.16 11.21
CA VAL A 126 -6.93 -1.42 9.82
C VAL A 126 -7.34 -2.90 9.71
N LYS A 127 -8.43 -3.20 9.04
CA LYS A 127 -9.01 -4.55 9.06
C LYS A 127 -8.36 -5.50 8.08
N GLU A 128 -8.05 -5.01 6.88
CA GLU A 128 -7.60 -5.81 5.75
C GLU A 128 -6.55 -5.07 4.95
N VAL A 129 -5.55 -5.81 4.50
CA VAL A 129 -4.52 -5.34 3.56
C VAL A 129 -4.61 -6.16 2.29
N PHE A 130 -4.73 -5.50 1.15
CA PHE A 130 -4.80 -6.12 -0.17
C PHE A 130 -3.52 -5.81 -0.94
N VAL A 131 -2.91 -6.85 -1.51
CA VAL A 131 -1.70 -6.76 -2.33
C VAL A 131 -1.88 -7.52 -3.64
N PRO A 132 -1.16 -7.16 -4.72
CA PRO A 132 -1.14 -7.98 -5.93
C PRO A 132 -0.47 -9.33 -5.67
N VAL A 133 -0.97 -10.40 -6.27
CA VAL A 133 -0.27 -11.70 -6.27
C VAL A 133 1.13 -11.53 -6.85
N GLY A 134 2.13 -12.01 -6.11
CA GLY A 134 3.53 -11.94 -6.52
C GLY A 134 4.12 -10.53 -6.49
N ALA A 135 3.59 -9.60 -5.68
CA ALA A 135 4.10 -8.25 -5.56
C ALA A 135 5.59 -8.22 -5.23
N MET A 136 6.08 -9.04 -4.31
CA MET A 136 7.51 -9.17 -4.01
C MET A 136 8.36 -9.59 -5.22
N ARG A 137 7.81 -10.38 -6.15
CA ARG A 137 8.56 -10.82 -7.33
C ARG A 137 8.87 -9.67 -8.29
N ARG A 138 8.04 -8.63 -8.33
CA ARG A 138 8.29 -7.41 -9.12
C ARG A 138 9.55 -6.69 -8.64
N TYR A 139 9.93 -6.92 -7.39
CA TYR A 139 11.09 -6.32 -6.75
C TYR A 139 12.14 -7.37 -6.37
N ALA A 140 12.40 -8.32 -7.26
CA ALA A 140 13.34 -9.44 -7.05
C ALA A 140 14.76 -8.98 -6.64
N ARG A 141 15.12 -7.73 -6.93
CA ARG A 141 16.39 -7.09 -6.51
C ARG A 141 16.32 -6.39 -5.16
N LEU A 142 15.22 -6.55 -4.39
CA LEU A 142 15.19 -6.06 -3.02
C LEU A 142 16.30 -6.73 -2.22
N LYS A 143 17.04 -5.91 -1.45
CA LYS A 143 18.07 -6.40 -0.54
C LYS A 143 17.45 -7.31 0.52
N THR A 144 18.21 -8.28 1.02
CA THR A 144 17.78 -9.26 2.04
C THR A 144 17.07 -8.59 3.21
N LYS A 145 17.61 -7.51 3.76
CA LYS A 145 17.00 -6.78 4.88
C LYS A 145 15.55 -6.31 4.63
N TRP A 146 15.16 -6.10 3.38
CA TRP A 146 13.79 -5.75 3.03
C TRP A 146 12.89 -6.98 3.00
N LYS A 147 13.43 -8.12 2.53
CA LYS A 147 12.72 -9.39 2.57
C LYS A 147 12.44 -9.77 4.01
N ASP A 148 13.45 -9.75 4.87
CA ASP A 148 13.31 -10.02 6.30
C ASP A 148 12.28 -9.08 6.96
N SER A 149 12.35 -7.77 6.63
CA SER A 149 11.41 -6.80 7.15
C SER A 149 9.96 -7.04 6.70
N ILE A 150 9.75 -7.55 5.47
CA ILE A 150 8.42 -7.91 4.99
C ILE A 150 7.94 -9.18 5.70
N GLU A 151 8.78 -10.21 5.85
CA GLU A 151 8.42 -11.44 6.57
C GLU A 151 8.00 -11.16 8.01
N ILE A 152 8.75 -10.32 8.73
CA ILE A 152 8.36 -9.82 10.05
C ILE A 152 7.05 -9.05 9.97
N GLY A 153 6.86 -8.25 8.92
CA GLY A 153 5.63 -7.50 8.68
C GLY A 153 4.40 -8.42 8.55
N LEU A 154 4.53 -9.49 7.77
CA LEU A 154 3.47 -10.49 7.61
C LEU A 154 3.10 -11.16 8.94
N THR A 155 4.09 -11.51 9.74
CA THR A 155 3.87 -12.06 11.09
C THR A 155 3.13 -11.06 11.98
N LYS A 156 3.56 -9.80 12.01
CA LYS A 156 2.90 -8.75 12.81
C LYS A 156 1.45 -8.53 12.39
N LEU A 157 1.16 -8.51 11.09
CA LEU A 157 -0.22 -8.37 10.61
C LEU A 157 -1.09 -9.54 11.09
N ALA A 158 -0.59 -10.78 10.97
CA ALA A 158 -1.32 -11.98 11.39
C ALA A 158 -1.60 -11.95 12.91
N GLU A 159 -0.62 -11.67 13.73
CA GLU A 159 -0.75 -11.59 15.19
C GLU A 159 -1.68 -10.45 15.63
N ALA A 160 -1.68 -9.31 14.91
CA ALA A 160 -2.59 -8.20 15.13
C ALA A 160 -4.02 -8.45 14.63
N GLY A 161 -4.30 -9.61 14.04
CA GLY A 161 -5.62 -9.95 13.48
C GLY A 161 -5.97 -9.19 12.19
N VAL A 162 -4.97 -8.61 11.51
CA VAL A 162 -5.14 -7.94 10.22
C VAL A 162 -5.03 -8.95 9.09
N ARG A 163 -6.06 -9.08 8.29
CA ARG A 163 -6.06 -10.01 7.15
C ARG A 163 -5.24 -9.47 5.99
N LEU A 164 -4.22 -10.20 5.55
CA LEU A 164 -3.53 -9.94 4.28
C LEU A 164 -4.17 -10.79 3.18
N ILE A 165 -4.54 -10.17 2.08
CA ILE A 165 -5.25 -10.80 0.96
C ILE A 165 -4.52 -10.48 -0.34
N SER A 166 -4.04 -11.51 -1.02
CA SER A 166 -3.42 -11.37 -2.34
C SER A 166 -4.47 -11.46 -3.45
N ILE A 167 -4.47 -10.49 -4.35
CA ILE A 167 -5.42 -10.38 -5.46
C ILE A 167 -4.69 -10.60 -6.79
N ASP A 168 -5.19 -11.50 -7.60
CA ASP A 168 -4.74 -11.62 -8.98
C ASP A 168 -5.24 -10.41 -9.79
N THR A 169 -4.28 -9.57 -10.20
CA THR A 169 -4.57 -8.36 -10.97
C THR A 169 -4.61 -8.59 -12.48
N LYS A 170 -4.31 -9.81 -12.94
CA LYS A 170 -4.45 -10.14 -14.37
C LYS A 170 -5.94 -10.26 -14.71
N LYS A 171 -6.35 -9.62 -15.79
CA LYS A 171 -7.67 -9.91 -16.36
C LYS A 171 -7.61 -11.30 -16.99
N GLU A 172 -8.57 -12.13 -16.68
CA GLU A 172 -8.83 -13.31 -17.50
C GLU A 172 -9.09 -12.82 -18.93
N LYS A 173 -8.36 -13.39 -19.88
CA LYS A 173 -8.52 -13.10 -21.32
C LYS A 173 -9.79 -13.75 -21.84
#